data_d4e677e26d7357d45bb73291bd72552f
#
_entry.id   d4e677e26d7357d45bb73291bd72552f
#
_cell.length_a   1.000
_cell.length_b   1.000
_cell.length_c   1.000
_cell.angle_alpha   90.00
_cell.angle_beta   90.00
_cell.angle_gamma   90.00
#
_symmetry.space_group_name_H-M   'P 1'
#
loop_
_entity.id
_entity.type
_entity.pdbx_description
1 polymer ?
#
loop_
_entity_poly.entity_id
_entity_poly.type
_entity_poly.pdbx_seq_one_letter_code
_entity_poly.pdbx_strand_id
1 'polypeptide(L)'
;MVGYVDSSVLLRHILLGDSSIQHVLASDRIISSELLETESRRVIHRYRMDGEIDDEGFVQANGRMTAVLSGISLLALSSAVKKRAMGAFPVRVKTLDALHLASALVFSDTAPEQDVIIFSFDAAMNRCAYALGFSAPFGAH
;
A
#
# COMPACT_ATOMS: atom_id res chain seq x y z
N MET A 1 -1.88 6.96 15.44
CA MET A 1 -1.43 7.18 14.06
C MET A 1 -2.14 6.24 13.10
N VAL A 2 -2.23 6.61 11.83
CA VAL A 2 -2.84 5.80 10.78
C VAL A 2 -1.73 5.37 9.81
N GLY A 3 -1.60 4.06 9.59
CA GLY A 3 -0.67 3.53 8.61
C GLY A 3 -1.36 3.30 7.27
N TYR A 4 -0.84 3.90 6.20
CA TYR A 4 -1.23 3.59 4.82
C TYR A 4 -0.23 2.60 4.26
N VAL A 5 -0.68 1.42 3.87
CA VAL A 5 0.20 0.35 3.36
C VAL A 5 0.00 0.15 1.87
N ASP A 6 1.10 0.05 1.11
CA ASP A 6 1.04 -0.34 -0.29
C ASP A 6 1.33 -1.84 -0.46
N SER A 7 1.19 -2.32 -1.70
CA SER A 7 1.35 -3.73 -2.01
C SER A 7 2.77 -4.26 -1.79
N SER A 8 3.80 -3.42 -1.89
CA SER A 8 5.20 -3.86 -1.74
C SER A 8 5.49 -4.39 -0.33
N VAL A 9 4.97 -3.73 0.69
CA VAL A 9 5.13 -4.16 2.09
C VAL A 9 4.34 -5.45 2.36
N LEU A 10 3.10 -5.48 1.88
CA LEU A 10 2.20 -6.62 2.06
C LEU A 10 2.75 -7.87 1.39
N LEU A 11 3.23 -7.74 0.16
CA LEU A 11 3.78 -8.86 -0.61
C LEU A 11 5.06 -9.41 -0.01
N ARG A 12 5.93 -8.57 0.56
CA ARG A 12 7.11 -9.05 1.29
C ARG A 12 6.72 -9.92 2.48
N HIS A 13 5.69 -9.52 3.19
CA HIS A 13 5.19 -10.32 4.31
C HIS A 13 4.63 -11.66 3.81
N ILE A 14 3.77 -11.62 2.80
CA ILE A 14 3.04 -12.80 2.32
C ILE A 14 3.99 -13.79 1.62
N LEU A 15 4.88 -13.31 0.77
CA LEU A 15 5.71 -14.16 -0.07
C LEU A 15 7.07 -14.51 0.55
N LEU A 16 7.63 -13.61 1.37
CA LEU A 16 8.99 -13.75 1.90
C LEU A 16 9.04 -13.86 3.43
N GLY A 17 7.91 -13.70 4.13
CA GLY A 17 7.88 -13.72 5.58
C GLY A 17 8.62 -12.54 6.23
N ASP A 18 8.75 -11.42 5.52
CA ASP A 18 9.47 -10.24 6.00
C ASP A 18 8.77 -9.63 7.22
N SER A 19 9.56 -9.28 8.24
CA SER A 19 9.04 -8.78 9.52
C SER A 19 8.65 -7.30 9.50
N SER A 20 8.91 -6.57 8.43
CA SER A 20 8.58 -5.13 8.32
C SER A 20 7.10 -4.84 8.50
N ILE A 21 6.22 -5.80 8.21
CA ILE A 21 4.78 -5.69 8.46
C ILE A 21 4.46 -5.37 9.93
N GLN A 22 5.33 -5.72 10.86
CA GLN A 22 5.12 -5.44 12.28
C GLN A 22 5.04 -3.93 12.56
N HIS A 23 5.77 -3.11 11.81
CA HIS A 23 5.68 -1.66 11.92
C HIS A 23 4.31 -1.13 11.48
N VAL A 24 3.74 -1.74 10.45
CA VAL A 24 2.39 -1.42 9.97
C VAL A 24 1.35 -1.83 11.00
N LEU A 25 1.48 -3.04 11.55
CA LEU A 25 0.54 -3.59 12.53
C LEU A 25 0.54 -2.83 13.85
N ALA A 26 1.60 -2.07 14.15
CA ALA A 26 1.67 -1.19 15.31
C ALA A 26 0.83 0.09 15.17
N SER A 27 0.29 0.37 13.99
CA SER A 27 -0.59 1.51 13.76
C SER A 27 -1.93 1.35 14.47
N ASP A 28 -2.51 2.46 14.92
CA ASP A 28 -3.83 2.43 15.55
C ASP A 28 -4.92 2.01 14.55
N ARG A 29 -4.75 2.41 13.29
CA ARG A 29 -5.59 2.02 12.18
C ARG A 29 -4.74 1.82 10.94
N ILE A 30 -5.07 0.80 10.17
CA ILE A 30 -4.40 0.53 8.90
C ILE A 30 -5.38 0.78 7.76
N ILE A 31 -4.97 1.59 6.81
CA ILE A 31 -5.75 1.90 5.62
C ILE A 31 -4.94 1.59 4.36
N SER A 32 -5.63 1.43 3.26
CA SER A 32 -5.06 1.38 1.92
C SER A 32 -6.14 1.66 0.88
N SER A 33 -5.75 1.70 -0.38
CA SER A 33 -6.70 1.76 -1.50
C SER A 33 -7.34 0.39 -1.73
N GLU A 34 -8.56 0.38 -2.27
CA GLU A 34 -9.18 -0.86 -2.77
C GLU A 34 -8.36 -1.54 -3.87
N LEU A 35 -7.42 -0.82 -4.49
CA LEU A 35 -6.46 -1.39 -5.44
C LEU A 35 -5.52 -2.41 -4.80
N LEU A 36 -5.31 -2.33 -3.48
CA LEU A 36 -4.34 -3.16 -2.79
C LEU A 36 -4.57 -4.65 -3.04
N GLU A 37 -5.80 -5.10 -2.93
CA GLU A 37 -6.14 -6.50 -3.14
C GLU A 37 -5.86 -6.93 -4.58
N THR A 38 -6.33 -6.17 -5.55
CA THR A 38 -6.13 -6.49 -6.97
C THR A 38 -4.66 -6.54 -7.33
N GLU A 39 -3.88 -5.54 -6.93
CA GLU A 39 -2.44 -5.50 -7.18
C GLU A 39 -1.72 -6.69 -6.57
N SER A 40 -2.02 -6.98 -5.30
CA SER A 40 -1.33 -8.03 -4.55
C SER A 40 -1.68 -9.42 -5.09
N ARG A 41 -2.94 -9.68 -5.37
CA ARG A 41 -3.35 -10.99 -5.93
C ARG A 41 -2.82 -11.21 -7.33
N ARG A 42 -2.67 -10.16 -8.13
CA ARG A 42 -2.03 -10.25 -9.45
C ARG A 42 -0.56 -10.63 -9.35
N VAL A 43 0.16 -10.10 -8.38
CA VAL A 43 1.58 -10.48 -8.16
C VAL A 43 1.69 -11.92 -7.67
N ILE A 44 0.83 -12.36 -6.76
CA ILE A 44 0.79 -13.75 -6.29
C ILE A 44 0.52 -14.69 -7.47
N HIS A 45 -0.43 -14.35 -8.33
CA HIS A 45 -0.74 -15.12 -9.53
C HIS A 45 0.47 -15.21 -10.47
N ARG A 46 1.16 -14.10 -10.70
CA ARG A 46 2.37 -14.08 -11.54
C ARG A 46 3.45 -14.98 -10.97
N TYR A 47 3.67 -14.97 -9.66
CA TYR A 47 4.63 -15.87 -9.01
C TYR A 47 4.28 -17.33 -9.26
N ARG A 48 2.98 -17.67 -9.24
CA ARG A 48 2.54 -19.03 -9.57
C ARG A 48 2.82 -19.38 -11.03
N MET A 49 2.49 -18.48 -11.96
CA MET A 49 2.71 -18.69 -13.39
C MET A 49 4.19 -18.81 -13.75
N ASP A 50 5.05 -18.06 -13.07
CA ASP A 50 6.50 -18.08 -13.29
C ASP A 50 7.19 -19.26 -12.56
N GLY A 51 6.44 -20.09 -11.87
CA GLY A 51 6.98 -21.25 -11.15
C GLY A 51 7.74 -20.90 -9.87
N GLU A 52 7.62 -19.67 -9.37
CA GLU A 52 8.29 -19.21 -8.15
C GLU A 52 7.64 -19.77 -6.89
N ILE A 53 6.37 -20.11 -6.96
CA ILE A 53 5.63 -20.81 -5.92
C ILE A 53 4.82 -21.95 -6.58
N ASP A 54 4.63 -23.03 -5.83
CA ASP A 54 3.81 -24.15 -6.27
C ASP A 54 2.32 -23.96 -5.91
N ASP A 55 1.49 -24.97 -6.18
CA ASP A 55 0.05 -24.89 -5.89
C ASP A 55 -0.24 -24.67 -4.41
N GLU A 56 0.51 -25.35 -3.53
CA GLU A 56 0.36 -25.19 -2.08
C GLU A 56 0.77 -23.79 -1.64
N GLY A 57 1.90 -23.29 -2.15
CA GLY A 57 2.38 -21.93 -1.89
C GLY A 57 1.38 -20.88 -2.35
N PHE A 58 0.75 -21.09 -3.51
CA PHE A 58 -0.29 -20.20 -4.02
C PHE A 58 -1.51 -20.14 -3.10
N VAL A 59 -1.99 -21.30 -2.63
CA VAL A 59 -3.12 -21.37 -1.70
C VAL A 59 -2.78 -20.69 -0.38
N GLN A 60 -1.59 -20.95 0.15
CA GLN A 60 -1.13 -20.32 1.40
C GLN A 60 -1.00 -18.81 1.27
N ALA A 61 -0.42 -18.32 0.16
CA ALA A 61 -0.25 -16.88 -0.07
C ALA A 61 -1.60 -16.18 -0.13
N ASN A 62 -2.56 -16.73 -0.86
CA ASN A 62 -3.91 -16.17 -0.93
C ASN A 62 -4.64 -16.22 0.41
N GLY A 63 -4.43 -17.26 1.21
CA GLY A 63 -4.96 -17.36 2.56
C GLY A 63 -4.40 -16.28 3.49
N ARG A 64 -3.09 -16.04 3.44
CA ARG A 64 -2.44 -14.96 4.20
C ARG A 64 -2.94 -13.59 3.75
N MET A 65 -3.12 -13.42 2.44
CA MET A 65 -3.68 -12.17 1.89
C MET A 65 -5.05 -11.88 2.48
N THR A 66 -5.94 -12.86 2.46
CA THR A 66 -7.28 -12.73 3.02
C THR A 66 -7.23 -12.37 4.51
N ALA A 67 -6.35 -13.01 5.28
CA ALA A 67 -6.19 -12.75 6.70
C ALA A 67 -5.71 -11.32 6.97
N VAL A 68 -4.70 -10.85 6.24
CA VAL A 68 -4.17 -9.49 6.41
C VAL A 68 -5.21 -8.44 6.01
N LEU A 69 -5.91 -8.65 4.90
CA LEU A 69 -6.95 -7.71 4.43
C LEU A 69 -8.06 -7.50 5.45
N SER A 70 -8.36 -8.51 6.27
CA SER A 70 -9.40 -8.38 7.30
C SER A 70 -9.10 -7.29 8.33
N GLY A 71 -7.82 -6.93 8.49
CA GLY A 71 -7.37 -5.86 9.41
C GLY A 71 -7.14 -4.51 8.75
N ILE A 72 -7.42 -4.37 7.46
CA ILE A 72 -7.15 -3.15 6.68
C ILE A 72 -8.47 -2.53 6.22
N SER A 73 -8.63 -1.23 6.48
CA SER A 73 -9.75 -0.46 5.92
C SER A 73 -9.41 -0.03 4.50
N LEU A 74 -10.12 -0.56 3.52
CA LEU A 74 -9.89 -0.24 2.11
C LEU A 74 -10.71 0.98 1.69
N LEU A 75 -10.01 1.99 1.17
CA LEU A 75 -10.62 3.23 0.70
C LEU A 75 -11.05 3.07 -0.76
N ALA A 76 -12.28 3.47 -1.05
CA ALA A 76 -12.79 3.40 -2.42
C ALA A 76 -12.03 4.34 -3.36
N LEU A 77 -11.91 3.94 -4.62
CA LEU A 77 -11.42 4.81 -5.69
C LEU A 77 -12.53 5.80 -6.09
N SER A 78 -12.76 6.76 -5.20
CA SER A 78 -13.80 7.78 -5.39
C SER A 78 -13.44 8.76 -6.52
N SER A 79 -14.43 9.56 -6.93
CA SER A 79 -14.18 10.64 -7.89
C SER A 79 -13.13 11.63 -7.38
N ALA A 80 -13.13 11.94 -6.08
CA ALA A 80 -12.14 12.82 -5.47
C ALA A 80 -10.73 12.23 -5.55
N VAL A 81 -10.57 10.94 -5.28
CA VAL A 81 -9.28 10.24 -5.40
C VAL A 81 -8.78 10.25 -6.84
N LYS A 82 -9.63 9.89 -7.79
CA LYS A 82 -9.26 9.87 -9.22
C LYS A 82 -8.86 11.25 -9.71
N LYS A 83 -9.62 12.27 -9.33
CA LYS A 83 -9.33 13.66 -9.71
C LYS A 83 -8.00 14.11 -9.14
N ARG A 84 -7.72 13.80 -7.87
CA ARG A 84 -6.44 14.15 -7.26
C ARG A 84 -5.27 13.41 -7.93
N ALA A 85 -5.46 12.14 -8.30
CA ALA A 85 -4.44 11.33 -8.98
C ALA A 85 -4.09 11.86 -10.38
N MET A 86 -5.04 12.49 -11.05
CA MET A 86 -4.82 13.13 -12.37
C MET A 86 -4.13 14.50 -12.25
N GLY A 87 -4.01 15.04 -11.04
CA GLY A 87 -3.40 16.34 -10.79
C GLY A 87 -1.89 16.27 -10.69
N ALA A 88 -1.29 17.38 -10.25
CA ALA A 88 0.15 17.51 -10.14
C ALA A 88 0.70 16.81 -8.89
N PHE A 89 1.88 16.23 -9.03
CA PHE A 89 2.67 15.69 -7.91
C PHE A 89 4.05 16.33 -7.91
N PRO A 90 4.67 16.53 -6.74
CA PRO A 90 5.97 17.20 -6.64
C PRO A 90 7.13 16.36 -7.17
N VAL A 91 6.95 15.05 -7.28
CA VAL A 91 7.95 14.10 -7.77
C VAL A 91 7.25 13.14 -8.73
N ARG A 92 7.97 12.69 -9.75
CA ARG A 92 7.44 11.77 -10.75
C ARG A 92 7.06 10.43 -10.13
N VAL A 93 5.82 10.01 -10.37
CA VAL A 93 5.28 8.70 -9.93
C VAL A 93 4.46 8.08 -11.06
N LYS A 94 4.35 6.76 -11.04
CA LYS A 94 3.50 6.01 -11.96
C LYS A 94 2.03 6.12 -11.54
N THR A 95 1.12 5.74 -12.43
CA THR A 95 -0.33 5.87 -12.22
C THR A 95 -0.81 5.17 -10.94
N LEU A 96 -0.36 3.95 -10.68
CA LEU A 96 -0.80 3.23 -9.47
C LEU A 96 -0.31 3.93 -8.20
N ASP A 97 0.94 4.40 -8.19
CA ASP A 97 1.48 5.16 -7.05
C ASP A 97 0.72 6.47 -6.86
N ALA A 98 0.37 7.15 -7.95
CA ALA A 98 -0.44 8.37 -7.90
C ALA A 98 -1.81 8.09 -7.28
N LEU A 99 -2.45 6.97 -7.63
CA LEU A 99 -3.73 6.57 -7.04
C LEU A 99 -3.60 6.27 -5.55
N HIS A 100 -2.54 5.59 -5.12
CA HIS A 100 -2.28 5.34 -3.71
C HIS A 100 -2.05 6.65 -2.94
N LEU A 101 -1.18 7.52 -3.45
CA LEU A 101 -0.89 8.79 -2.80
C LEU A 101 -2.11 9.71 -2.77
N ALA A 102 -2.91 9.72 -3.84
CA ALA A 102 -4.16 10.45 -3.87
C ALA A 102 -5.16 9.94 -2.82
N SER A 103 -5.23 8.63 -2.63
CA SER A 103 -6.07 8.02 -1.58
C SER A 103 -5.65 8.49 -0.18
N ALA A 104 -4.36 8.51 0.08
CA ALA A 104 -3.81 8.99 1.35
C ALA A 104 -4.08 10.49 1.55
N LEU A 105 -3.92 11.30 0.49
CA LEU A 105 -4.17 12.75 0.55
C LEU A 105 -5.64 13.06 0.82
N VAL A 106 -6.56 12.40 0.13
CA VAL A 106 -8.00 12.60 0.33
C VAL A 106 -8.41 12.16 1.73
N PHE A 107 -7.89 11.04 2.22
CA PHE A 107 -8.12 10.62 3.61
C PHE A 107 -7.61 11.67 4.59
N SER A 108 -6.40 12.16 4.39
CA SER A 108 -5.77 13.18 5.25
C SER A 108 -6.60 14.47 5.30
N ASP A 109 -7.16 14.88 4.16
CA ASP A 109 -8.02 16.06 4.08
C ASP A 109 -9.33 15.90 4.85
N THR A 110 -9.86 14.67 4.92
CA THR A 110 -11.09 14.39 5.67
C THR A 110 -10.85 14.15 7.16
N ALA A 111 -9.62 13.85 7.53
CA ALA A 111 -9.23 13.57 8.92
C ALA A 111 -7.92 14.28 9.26
N PRO A 112 -7.92 15.64 9.26
CA PRO A 112 -6.69 16.42 9.40
C PRO A 112 -5.99 16.27 10.76
N GLU A 113 -6.68 15.79 11.78
CA GLU A 113 -6.13 15.49 13.10
C GLU A 113 -5.37 14.16 13.14
N GLN A 114 -5.53 13.31 12.11
CA GLN A 114 -4.86 12.02 12.05
C GLN A 114 -3.46 12.18 11.44
N ASP A 115 -2.50 11.52 12.07
CA ASP A 115 -1.13 11.46 11.55
C ASP A 115 -1.02 10.23 10.64
N VAL A 116 -0.85 10.45 9.34
CA VAL A 116 -0.80 9.38 8.33
C VAL A 116 0.65 9.09 7.97
N ILE A 117 1.02 7.82 8.08
CA ILE A 117 2.35 7.33 7.73
C ILE A 117 2.23 6.42 6.52
N ILE A 118 3.06 6.66 5.50
CA ILE A 118 3.10 5.84 4.28
C ILE A 118 4.14 4.73 4.45
N PHE A 119 3.71 3.50 4.38
CA PHE A 119 4.58 2.33 4.42
C PHE A 119 4.70 1.73 3.02
N SER A 120 5.86 1.89 2.42
CA SER A 120 6.17 1.40 1.07
C SER A 120 7.65 1.09 0.94
N PHE A 121 7.99 0.12 0.08
CA PHE A 121 9.36 -0.12 -0.35
C PHE A 121 9.63 0.45 -1.74
N ASP A 122 8.67 1.07 -2.39
CA ASP A 122 8.87 1.73 -3.68
C ASP A 122 9.58 3.08 -3.48
N ALA A 123 10.76 3.22 -4.08
CA ALA A 123 11.58 4.42 -3.89
C ALA A 123 10.90 5.69 -4.41
N ALA A 124 10.25 5.63 -5.57
CA ALA A 124 9.59 6.79 -6.17
C ALA A 124 8.38 7.20 -5.32
N MET A 125 7.60 6.23 -4.83
CA MET A 125 6.48 6.51 -3.95
C MET A 125 6.93 7.15 -2.64
N ASN A 126 7.99 6.65 -2.03
CA ASN A 126 8.54 7.21 -0.79
C ASN A 126 9.02 8.65 -0.97
N ARG A 127 9.74 8.94 -2.06
CA ARG A 127 10.20 10.30 -2.36
C ARG A 127 9.02 11.25 -2.52
N CYS A 128 7.99 10.84 -3.24
CA CYS A 128 6.81 11.65 -3.46
C CYS A 128 6.00 11.84 -2.17
N ALA A 129 5.82 10.79 -1.38
CA ALA A 129 5.14 10.84 -0.09
C ALA A 129 5.84 11.84 0.85
N TYR A 130 7.15 11.78 0.94
CA TYR A 130 7.94 12.70 1.74
C TYR A 130 7.76 14.15 1.26
N ALA A 131 7.83 14.37 -0.06
CA ALA A 131 7.64 15.70 -0.65
C ALA A 131 6.23 16.26 -0.43
N LEU A 132 5.24 15.38 -0.28
CA LEU A 132 3.86 15.76 0.06
C LEU A 132 3.65 16.04 1.56
N GLY A 133 4.66 15.82 2.38
CA GLY A 133 4.60 16.06 3.83
C GLY A 133 4.26 14.82 4.66
N PHE A 134 4.18 13.65 4.07
CA PHE A 134 3.99 12.41 4.82
C PHE A 134 5.29 11.88 5.41
N SER A 135 5.20 11.20 6.54
CA SER A 135 6.26 10.34 7.01
C SER A 135 6.30 9.06 6.17
N ALA A 136 7.49 8.65 5.73
CA ALA A 136 7.70 7.45 4.92
C ALA A 136 8.94 6.69 5.44
N PRO A 137 8.79 5.94 6.55
CA PRO A 137 9.93 5.43 7.33
C PRO A 137 10.76 4.37 6.61
N PHE A 138 10.22 3.70 5.60
CA PHE A 138 10.95 2.68 4.84
C PHE A 138 11.73 3.27 3.66
N GLY A 139 11.62 4.56 3.43
CA GLY A 139 12.39 5.26 2.41
C GLY A 139 13.69 5.84 2.96
N ALA A 140 14.68 6.03 2.08
CA ALA A 140 15.90 6.77 2.37
C ALA A 140 15.66 8.25 2.03
N HIS A 141 15.75 9.11 3.02
CA HIS A 141 15.52 10.56 2.86
C HIS A 141 16.71 11.35 3.34
#